data_eb3dbead8a1d7d5453120874be11d541
#
_entry.id   eb3dbead8a1d7d5453120874be11d541
#
_cell.length_a   1.000
_cell.length_b   1.000
_cell.length_c   1.000
_cell.angle_alpha   90.00
_cell.angle_beta   90.00
_cell.angle_gamma   90.00
#
_symmetry.space_group_name_H-M   'P 1'
#
loop_
_entity.id
_entity.type
_entity.pdbx_description
1 polymer ?
#
loop_
_entity_poly.entity_id
_entity_poly.type
_entity_poly.pdbx_seq_one_letter_code
_entity_poly.pdbx_strand_id
1 'polypeptide(L)'
;MALSTRQELIDYCLRRLGFPVIEINVDEDQVNDRIDDAIQLWQEYHFDGTERTYVQHKITGSTLNLTTAVGANFTNNDRVTGSTSGASALVKGGSASTLTIEDTAGVFAAGETITGSISGTTATLDAIPYVAGDMDNKYIPISNGITGIVRLFNFGGAATANTRDGNLFDLQYQFRQNDLYNLMGADMIYYSMVQSHLQTLEELLISDRQIRWNRKTDRLYIDTDWDKTFNPGDYVIAEAYAILDPEQYTEVYDDMWLKK
;
A
#
# COMPACT_ATOMS: atom_id res chain seq x y z
N MET A 1 6.94 38.50 -3.83
CA MET A 1 8.07 37.61 -3.55
C MET A 1 7.43 36.25 -3.30
N ALA A 2 7.76 35.24 -4.09
CA ALA A 2 7.24 33.91 -3.87
C ALA A 2 7.88 33.35 -2.59
N LEU A 3 7.10 32.73 -1.74
CA LEU A 3 7.57 32.11 -0.51
C LEU A 3 7.95 30.65 -0.83
N SER A 4 9.15 30.23 -0.43
CA SER A 4 9.66 28.90 -0.72
C SER A 4 10.08 28.12 0.52
N THR A 5 10.08 28.78 1.67
CA THR A 5 10.46 28.16 2.94
C THR A 5 9.49 28.50 4.05
N ARG A 6 9.43 27.61 5.06
CA ARG A 6 8.63 27.83 6.28
C ARG A 6 8.99 29.14 6.97
N GLN A 7 10.29 29.46 7.03
CA GLN A 7 10.76 30.69 7.66
C GLN A 7 10.27 31.95 6.93
N GLU A 8 10.25 31.94 5.60
CA GLU A 8 9.71 33.06 4.82
C GLU A 8 8.22 33.25 5.05
N LEU A 9 7.47 32.17 5.26
CA LEU A 9 6.06 32.23 5.63
C LEU A 9 5.89 32.85 7.05
N ILE A 10 6.69 32.44 8.02
CA ILE A 10 6.73 33.02 9.37
C ILE A 10 6.98 34.53 9.27
N ASP A 11 8.03 34.93 8.58
CA ASP A 11 8.40 36.34 8.40
C ASP A 11 7.29 37.13 7.68
N TYR A 12 6.63 36.52 6.72
CA TYR A 12 5.50 37.13 6.03
C TYR A 12 4.32 37.36 6.98
N CYS A 13 3.96 36.36 7.78
CA CYS A 13 2.86 36.46 8.77
C CYS A 13 3.17 37.51 9.83
N LEU A 14 4.39 37.54 10.37
CA LEU A 14 4.82 38.53 11.33
C LEU A 14 4.79 39.96 10.75
N ARG A 15 5.22 40.15 9.50
CA ARG A 15 5.11 41.45 8.81
C ARG A 15 3.65 41.88 8.63
N ARG A 16 2.73 40.97 8.37
CA ARG A 16 1.29 41.29 8.30
C ARG A 16 0.72 41.73 9.65
N LEU A 17 1.27 41.24 10.75
CA LEU A 17 0.90 41.63 12.11
C LEU A 17 1.53 42.96 12.54
N GLY A 18 2.49 43.49 11.75
CA GLY A 18 3.11 44.80 11.97
C GLY A 18 4.56 44.77 12.44
N PHE A 19 5.19 43.60 12.48
CA PHE A 19 6.64 43.50 12.76
C PHE A 19 7.47 44.20 11.67
N PRO A 20 8.53 44.95 12.00
CA PRO A 20 9.15 45.19 13.29
C PRO A 20 8.64 46.46 14.00
N VAL A 21 7.62 47.17 13.48
CA VAL A 21 7.12 48.42 14.04
C VAL A 21 6.36 48.14 15.35
N ILE A 22 5.65 47.02 15.40
CA ILE A 22 4.97 46.55 16.61
C ILE A 22 5.82 45.38 17.15
N GLU A 23 6.18 45.45 18.42
CA GLU A 23 6.83 44.35 19.11
C GLU A 23 5.79 43.21 19.33
N ILE A 24 6.02 42.09 18.69
CA ILE A 24 5.17 40.90 18.79
C ILE A 24 5.85 39.96 19.78
N ASN A 25 5.27 39.87 20.98
CA ASN A 25 5.81 39.06 22.07
C ASN A 25 5.14 37.68 22.06
N VAL A 26 5.54 36.85 21.09
CA VAL A 26 5.07 35.48 20.89
C VAL A 26 6.32 34.57 20.77
N ASP A 27 6.27 33.43 21.41
CA ASP A 27 7.34 32.45 21.31
C ASP A 27 7.37 31.78 19.93
N GLU A 28 8.56 31.42 19.45
CA GLU A 28 8.78 30.79 18.15
C GLU A 28 7.99 29.47 18.02
N ASP A 29 7.91 28.69 19.10
CA ASP A 29 7.14 27.44 19.12
C ASP A 29 5.64 27.69 18.90
N GLN A 30 5.08 28.76 19.47
CA GLN A 30 3.67 29.11 19.27
C GLN A 30 3.36 29.52 17.83
N VAL A 31 4.30 30.18 17.15
CA VAL A 31 4.17 30.53 15.74
C VAL A 31 4.21 29.27 14.88
N ASN A 32 5.13 28.37 15.18
CA ASN A 32 5.27 27.10 14.47
C ASN A 32 4.01 26.23 14.61
N ASP A 33 3.45 26.11 15.83
CA ASP A 33 2.21 25.38 16.06
C ASP A 33 1.04 25.93 15.22
N ARG A 34 0.93 27.27 15.11
CA ARG A 34 -0.12 27.89 14.28
C ARG A 34 0.07 27.62 12.79
N ILE A 35 1.30 27.57 12.33
CA ILE A 35 1.59 27.24 10.94
C ILE A 35 1.28 25.76 10.66
N ASP A 36 1.60 24.88 11.58
CA ASP A 36 1.27 23.45 11.44
C ASP A 36 -0.24 23.23 11.39
N ASP A 37 -1.00 23.91 12.26
CA ASP A 37 -2.46 23.90 12.22
C ASP A 37 -3.00 24.44 10.88
N ALA A 38 -2.40 25.52 10.36
CA ALA A 38 -2.82 26.11 9.08
C ALA A 38 -2.50 25.21 7.89
N ILE A 39 -1.33 24.57 7.87
CA ILE A 39 -0.94 23.59 6.85
C ILE A 39 -1.89 22.40 6.88
N GLN A 40 -2.17 21.85 8.07
CA GLN A 40 -3.10 20.75 8.24
C GLN A 40 -4.50 21.12 7.75
N LEU A 41 -4.99 22.31 8.08
CA LEU A 41 -6.28 22.81 7.62
C LEU A 41 -6.31 22.94 6.09
N TRP A 42 -5.24 23.46 5.49
CA TRP A 42 -5.11 23.59 4.06
C TRP A 42 -5.10 22.22 3.37
N GLN A 43 -4.34 21.26 3.89
CA GLN A 43 -4.29 19.89 3.37
C GLN A 43 -5.63 19.15 3.45
N GLU A 44 -6.45 19.45 4.47
CA GLU A 44 -7.74 18.78 4.66
C GLU A 44 -8.88 19.41 3.86
N TYR A 45 -8.84 20.72 3.63
CA TYR A 45 -9.98 21.45 3.07
C TYR A 45 -9.72 22.10 1.70
N HIS A 46 -8.47 22.27 1.30
CA HIS A 46 -8.14 22.84 0.01
C HIS A 46 -8.02 21.75 -1.06
N PHE A 47 -8.57 22.04 -2.26
CA PHE A 47 -8.56 21.06 -3.36
C PHE A 47 -7.15 20.70 -3.85
N ASP A 48 -6.18 21.63 -3.75
CA ASP A 48 -4.76 21.40 -4.06
C ASP A 48 -3.98 20.85 -2.87
N GLY A 49 -4.60 20.60 -1.72
CA GLY A 49 -3.95 20.03 -0.54
C GLY A 49 -3.62 18.54 -0.67
N THR A 50 -4.21 17.87 -1.67
CA THR A 50 -3.98 16.45 -1.94
C THR A 50 -3.71 16.21 -3.43
N GLU A 51 -2.85 15.25 -3.70
CA GLU A 51 -2.50 14.80 -5.04
C GLU A 51 -3.02 13.39 -5.29
N ARG A 52 -3.52 13.14 -6.50
CA ARG A 52 -3.90 11.80 -6.94
C ARG A 52 -2.65 11.01 -7.32
N THR A 53 -2.40 9.93 -6.62
CA THR A 53 -1.21 9.10 -6.78
C THR A 53 -1.56 7.62 -6.85
N TYR A 54 -0.57 6.81 -7.22
CA TYR A 54 -0.68 5.36 -7.26
C TYR A 54 0.25 4.75 -6.22
N VAL A 55 -0.34 4.05 -5.27
CA VAL A 55 0.40 3.33 -4.24
C VAL A 55 0.61 1.90 -4.70
N GLN A 56 1.87 1.52 -4.84
CA GLN A 56 2.26 0.14 -5.12
C GLN A 56 2.71 -0.54 -3.84
N HIS A 57 2.11 -1.66 -3.51
CA HIS A 57 2.51 -2.47 -2.37
C HIS A 57 2.80 -3.90 -2.81
N LYS A 58 3.91 -4.47 -2.32
CA LYS A 58 4.27 -5.85 -2.55
C LYS A 58 3.76 -6.69 -1.38
N ILE A 59 2.88 -7.65 -1.65
CA ILE A 59 2.33 -8.55 -0.65
C ILE A 59 3.45 -9.34 0.03
N THR A 60 3.49 -9.28 1.34
CA THR A 60 4.47 -10.01 2.15
C THR A 60 3.83 -11.25 2.74
N GLY A 61 4.58 -12.37 2.68
CA GLY A 61 4.27 -13.57 3.45
C GLY A 61 4.81 -13.44 4.86
N SER A 62 4.28 -14.21 5.78
CA SER A 62 4.83 -14.31 7.13
C SER A 62 6.21 -14.93 7.10
N THR A 63 7.05 -14.54 8.04
CA THR A 63 8.43 -15.02 8.10
C THR A 63 8.76 -15.61 9.45
N LEU A 64 9.57 -16.67 9.43
CA LEU A 64 10.29 -17.17 10.61
C LEU A 64 11.74 -16.70 10.58
N ASN A 65 12.19 -16.09 11.67
CA ASN A 65 13.56 -15.64 11.84
C ASN A 65 14.40 -16.74 12.47
N LEU A 66 15.55 -17.03 11.86
CA LEU A 66 16.48 -18.07 12.27
C LEU A 66 17.73 -17.44 12.87
N THR A 67 18.27 -18.06 13.93
CA THR A 67 19.56 -17.67 14.48
C THR A 67 20.73 -18.12 13.62
N THR A 68 20.53 -19.14 12.78
CA THR A 68 21.55 -19.72 11.90
C THR A 68 21.19 -19.49 10.43
N ALA A 69 22.21 -19.28 9.59
CA ALA A 69 22.04 -18.99 8.17
C ALA A 69 21.77 -20.27 7.33
N VAL A 70 20.75 -21.03 7.69
CA VAL A 70 20.36 -22.29 7.02
C VAL A 70 19.01 -22.23 6.33
N GLY A 71 18.38 -21.07 6.27
CA GLY A 71 17.05 -20.91 5.68
C GLY A 71 16.98 -21.32 4.21
N ALA A 72 18.04 -21.11 3.44
CA ALA A 72 18.11 -21.54 2.04
C ALA A 72 18.14 -23.07 1.84
N ASN A 73 18.40 -23.85 2.88
CA ASN A 73 18.44 -25.30 2.81
C ASN A 73 17.07 -25.96 2.95
N PHE A 74 16.05 -25.19 3.37
CA PHE A 74 14.68 -25.68 3.36
C PHE A 74 14.12 -25.62 1.94
N THR A 75 13.42 -26.68 1.55
CA THR A 75 12.80 -26.75 0.23
C THR A 75 11.43 -26.07 0.23
N ASN A 76 11.03 -25.54 -0.93
CA ASN A 76 9.67 -25.01 -1.09
C ASN A 76 8.63 -26.12 -0.86
N ASN A 77 7.53 -25.77 -0.20
CA ASN A 77 6.46 -26.67 0.23
C ASN A 77 6.90 -27.69 1.30
N ASP A 78 8.02 -27.45 1.96
CA ASP A 78 8.41 -28.21 3.17
C ASP A 78 7.53 -27.77 4.35
N ARG A 79 7.02 -28.73 5.13
CA ARG A 79 6.29 -28.42 6.35
C ARG A 79 7.25 -28.44 7.51
N VAL A 80 7.48 -27.27 8.12
CA VAL A 80 8.30 -27.12 9.31
C VAL A 80 7.45 -27.29 10.56
N THR A 81 8.03 -27.96 11.56
CA THR A 81 7.37 -28.22 12.85
C THR A 81 8.30 -27.80 13.98
N GLY A 82 7.77 -27.04 14.93
CA GLY A 82 8.47 -26.62 16.15
C GLY A 82 8.57 -27.77 17.16
N SER A 83 9.76 -27.97 17.71
CA SER A 83 10.05 -29.08 18.63
C SER A 83 9.36 -28.95 19.99
N THR A 84 9.10 -27.72 20.43
CA THR A 84 8.55 -27.43 21.77
C THR A 84 7.09 -27.02 21.68
N SER A 85 6.76 -26.15 20.75
CA SER A 85 5.41 -25.61 20.59
C SER A 85 4.48 -26.55 19.83
N GLY A 86 5.03 -27.44 19.00
CA GLY A 86 4.26 -28.22 18.03
C GLY A 86 3.63 -27.38 16.92
N ALA A 87 3.94 -26.11 16.84
CA ALA A 87 3.49 -25.23 15.78
C ALA A 87 4.03 -25.72 14.43
N SER A 88 3.25 -25.58 13.38
CA SER A 88 3.65 -25.97 12.03
C SER A 88 3.36 -24.91 11.01
N ALA A 89 4.16 -24.84 9.94
CA ALA A 89 3.96 -23.92 8.83
C ALA A 89 4.51 -24.54 7.54
N LEU A 90 4.03 -24.05 6.40
CA LEU A 90 4.49 -24.44 5.07
C LEU A 90 5.52 -23.44 4.56
N VAL A 91 6.70 -23.89 4.19
CA VAL A 91 7.77 -23.06 3.62
C VAL A 91 7.48 -22.73 2.18
N LYS A 92 7.49 -21.46 1.81
CA LYS A 92 7.37 -20.97 0.42
C LYS A 92 8.68 -20.46 -0.15
N GLY A 93 9.62 -20.14 0.70
CA GLY A 93 10.97 -19.73 0.31
C GLY A 93 11.83 -19.52 1.52
N GLY A 94 13.14 -19.55 1.33
CA GLY A 94 14.09 -19.31 2.40
C GLY A 94 15.27 -18.48 1.93
N SER A 95 15.74 -17.62 2.79
CA SER A 95 17.03 -16.93 2.63
C SER A 95 17.92 -17.30 3.82
N ALA A 96 19.11 -16.70 3.92
CA ALA A 96 20.10 -17.12 4.92
C ALA A 96 19.50 -17.28 6.33
N SER A 97 18.85 -16.25 6.87
CA SER A 97 18.32 -16.23 8.25
C SER A 97 16.82 -16.10 8.36
N THR A 98 16.08 -16.23 7.25
CA THR A 98 14.62 -16.11 7.25
C THR A 98 13.97 -17.17 6.39
N LEU A 99 12.80 -17.67 6.81
CA LEU A 99 11.91 -18.50 6.02
C LEU A 99 10.62 -17.74 5.77
N THR A 100 10.20 -17.67 4.52
CA THR A 100 8.85 -17.21 4.17
C THR A 100 7.91 -18.39 4.33
N ILE A 101 6.86 -18.23 5.11
CA ILE A 101 5.93 -19.30 5.49
C ILE A 101 4.49 -18.94 5.17
N GLU A 102 3.67 -19.97 5.01
CA GLU A 102 2.21 -19.90 4.92
C GLU A 102 1.56 -21.03 5.75
N ASP A 103 0.25 -21.00 5.86
CA ASP A 103 -0.55 -22.04 6.55
C ASP A 103 0.01 -22.31 7.95
N THR A 104 0.20 -21.24 8.72
CA THR A 104 0.72 -21.33 10.08
C THR A 104 -0.33 -21.86 11.04
N ALA A 105 -0.05 -22.97 11.69
CA ALA A 105 -0.86 -23.55 12.74
C ALA A 105 -0.11 -23.54 14.07
N GLY A 106 -0.67 -22.87 15.07
CA GLY A 106 -0.05 -22.70 16.38
C GLY A 106 0.87 -21.48 16.43
N VAL A 107 1.57 -21.31 17.54
CA VAL A 107 2.50 -20.19 17.82
C VAL A 107 3.87 -20.75 18.07
N PHE A 108 4.85 -20.34 17.28
CA PHE A 108 6.25 -20.75 17.44
C PHE A 108 6.87 -20.13 18.70
N ALA A 109 7.62 -20.91 19.45
CA ALA A 109 8.30 -20.45 20.64
C ALA A 109 9.70 -19.88 20.30
N ALA A 110 10.10 -18.85 21.04
CA ALA A 110 11.43 -18.26 20.90
C ALA A 110 12.54 -19.28 21.23
N GLY A 111 13.54 -19.38 20.39
CA GLY A 111 14.69 -20.26 20.58
C GLY A 111 14.40 -21.74 20.38
N GLU A 112 13.21 -22.14 19.94
CA GLU A 112 12.94 -23.55 19.64
C GLU A 112 13.59 -23.99 18.32
N THR A 113 13.80 -25.29 18.19
CA THR A 113 14.31 -25.88 16.96
C THR A 113 13.14 -26.29 16.07
N ILE A 114 13.16 -25.86 14.83
CA ILE A 114 12.23 -26.30 13.78
C ILE A 114 12.88 -27.37 12.92
N THR A 115 12.07 -28.29 12.40
CA THR A 115 12.52 -29.36 11.53
C THR A 115 11.63 -29.43 10.29
N GLY A 116 12.25 -29.44 9.10
CA GLY A 116 11.56 -29.62 7.83
C GLY A 116 11.24 -31.10 7.58
N SER A 117 10.01 -31.38 7.17
CA SER A 117 9.55 -32.77 6.96
C SER A 117 10.11 -33.40 5.68
N ILE A 118 10.42 -32.58 4.66
CA ILE A 118 10.94 -33.04 3.37
C ILE A 118 12.46 -32.91 3.32
N SER A 119 12.97 -31.74 3.67
CA SER A 119 14.41 -31.43 3.64
C SER A 119 15.20 -32.12 4.75
N GLY A 120 14.54 -32.43 5.87
CA GLY A 120 15.22 -32.90 7.09
C GLY A 120 16.10 -31.83 7.76
N THR A 121 16.08 -30.62 7.23
CA THR A 121 16.86 -29.48 7.74
C THR A 121 16.33 -29.04 9.09
N THR A 122 17.24 -28.77 10.01
CA THR A 122 16.90 -28.22 11.33
C THR A 122 17.46 -26.82 11.47
N ALA A 123 16.71 -25.94 12.11
CA ALA A 123 17.14 -24.58 12.42
C ALA A 123 16.61 -24.15 13.79
N THR A 124 17.33 -23.27 14.47
CA THR A 124 16.87 -22.66 15.72
C THR A 124 16.26 -21.30 15.44
N LEU A 125 15.09 -21.04 16.02
CA LEU A 125 14.40 -19.77 15.89
C LEU A 125 15.05 -18.67 16.75
N ASP A 126 14.89 -17.43 16.32
CA ASP A 126 15.38 -16.24 17.02
C ASP A 126 14.48 -15.88 18.24
N ALA A 127 14.89 -14.87 19.01
CA ALA A 127 14.11 -14.31 20.12
C ALA A 127 12.76 -13.74 19.66
N ILE A 128 12.68 -13.24 18.43
CA ILE A 128 11.43 -12.89 17.74
C ILE A 128 11.25 -13.89 16.59
N PRO A 129 10.65 -15.06 16.89
CA PRO A 129 10.65 -16.16 15.94
C PRO A 129 9.76 -15.91 14.73
N TYR A 130 8.67 -15.18 14.90
CA TYR A 130 7.61 -15.03 13.91
C TYR A 130 7.29 -13.57 13.65
N VAL A 131 7.22 -13.20 12.38
CA VAL A 131 6.75 -11.90 11.91
C VAL A 131 5.60 -12.13 10.94
N ALA A 132 4.41 -11.67 11.33
CA ALA A 132 3.23 -11.76 10.50
C ALA A 132 3.36 -10.87 9.26
N GLY A 133 3.13 -11.45 8.09
CA GLY A 133 3.02 -10.72 6.83
C GLY A 133 1.57 -10.30 6.52
N ASP A 134 1.39 -9.65 5.37
CA ASP A 134 0.09 -9.18 4.92
C ASP A 134 -0.92 -10.32 4.73
N MET A 135 -0.42 -11.48 4.30
CA MET A 135 -1.25 -12.69 4.10
C MET A 135 -1.95 -13.14 5.39
N ASP A 136 -1.25 -13.12 6.53
CA ASP A 136 -1.84 -13.49 7.82
C ASP A 136 -2.63 -12.35 8.45
N ASN A 137 -2.14 -11.12 8.29
CA ASN A 137 -2.79 -9.93 8.81
C ASN A 137 -4.11 -9.60 8.10
N LYS A 138 -4.27 -10.05 6.85
CA LYS A 138 -5.42 -9.76 5.98
C LYS A 138 -5.66 -8.26 5.76
N TYR A 139 -4.59 -7.44 5.86
CA TYR A 139 -4.58 -6.03 5.51
C TYR A 139 -3.21 -5.59 4.99
N ILE A 140 -3.19 -4.53 4.21
CA ILE A 140 -1.99 -3.90 3.68
C ILE A 140 -1.69 -2.64 4.50
N PRO A 141 -0.49 -2.50 5.09
CA PRO A 141 -0.08 -1.27 5.72
C PRO A 141 0.22 -0.23 4.62
N ILE A 142 -0.32 0.97 4.78
CA ILE A 142 -0.12 2.08 3.86
C ILE A 142 0.48 3.25 4.63
N SER A 143 1.30 4.06 3.95
CA SER A 143 1.97 5.19 4.59
C SER A 143 0.99 6.27 5.07
N ASN A 144 1.36 6.97 6.14
CA ASN A 144 0.58 8.02 6.81
C ASN A 144 0.21 9.21 5.89
N GLY A 145 0.91 9.39 4.76
CA GLY A 145 0.64 10.44 3.79
C GLY A 145 -0.59 10.21 2.91
N ILE A 146 -1.26 9.04 3.02
CA ILE A 146 -2.43 8.73 2.20
C ILE A 146 -3.71 9.14 2.93
N THR A 147 -4.49 10.02 2.31
CA THR A 147 -5.76 10.52 2.85
C THR A 147 -6.92 9.60 2.54
N GLY A 148 -6.92 9.02 1.33
CA GLY A 148 -8.02 8.17 0.88
C GLY A 148 -7.59 7.24 -0.24
N ILE A 149 -8.26 6.11 -0.35
CA ILE A 149 -8.07 5.15 -1.43
C ILE A 149 -9.36 5.12 -2.26
N VAL A 150 -9.21 5.28 -3.58
CA VAL A 150 -10.33 5.36 -4.51
C VAL A 150 -10.72 3.98 -5.00
N ARG A 151 -9.75 3.24 -5.52
CA ARG A 151 -9.95 1.89 -6.08
C ARG A 151 -8.67 1.10 -6.14
N LEU A 152 -8.82 -0.22 -6.24
CA LEU A 152 -7.72 -1.11 -6.58
C LEU A 152 -7.70 -1.36 -8.09
N PHE A 153 -6.50 -1.42 -8.64
CA PHE A 153 -6.35 -1.96 -9.99
C PHE A 153 -6.40 -3.47 -9.94
N ASN A 154 -7.23 -4.04 -10.78
CA ASN A 154 -7.32 -5.49 -10.90
C ASN A 154 -6.13 -5.97 -11.75
N PHE A 155 -5.07 -6.42 -11.10
CA PHE A 155 -4.05 -7.21 -11.77
C PHE A 155 -4.55 -8.64 -11.76
N GLY A 156 -4.87 -9.13 -12.95
CA GLY A 156 -5.38 -10.48 -13.15
C GLY A 156 -4.59 -11.50 -12.35
N GLY A 157 -5.30 -12.47 -11.80
CA GLY A 157 -4.85 -13.40 -10.77
C GLY A 157 -3.49 -14.02 -11.03
N ALA A 158 -2.81 -14.32 -9.93
CA ALA A 158 -1.58 -15.09 -9.83
C ALA A 158 -0.60 -14.84 -10.99
N ALA A 159 -0.14 -13.61 -11.12
CA ALA A 159 1.01 -13.36 -11.95
C ALA A 159 2.22 -13.98 -11.24
N THR A 160 2.47 -15.24 -11.50
CA THR A 160 3.84 -15.75 -11.39
C THR A 160 4.72 -14.73 -12.11
N ALA A 161 5.76 -14.25 -11.44
CA ALA A 161 6.58 -13.09 -11.79
C ALA A 161 7.15 -13.07 -13.24
N ASN A 162 6.82 -14.02 -14.07
CA ASN A 162 7.31 -14.20 -15.43
C ASN A 162 6.22 -14.30 -16.51
N THR A 163 4.93 -14.21 -16.17
CA THR A 163 3.86 -14.33 -17.18
C THR A 163 3.17 -13.00 -17.38
N ARG A 164 3.71 -12.18 -18.30
CA ARG A 164 2.98 -11.11 -18.98
C ARG A 164 1.75 -11.62 -19.75
N ASP A 165 1.56 -12.92 -19.79
CA ASP A 165 0.54 -13.61 -20.60
C ASP A 165 -0.82 -13.70 -19.91
N GLY A 166 -0.92 -13.44 -18.60
CA GLY A 166 -2.18 -13.52 -17.86
C GLY A 166 -3.25 -12.53 -18.33
N ASN A 167 -2.85 -11.40 -18.89
CA ASN A 167 -3.78 -10.35 -19.31
C ASN A 167 -4.38 -10.61 -20.70
N LEU A 168 -3.78 -11.49 -21.53
CA LEU A 168 -4.27 -11.73 -22.88
C LEU A 168 -5.63 -12.47 -22.90
N PHE A 169 -5.89 -13.26 -21.88
CA PHE A 169 -7.14 -14.01 -21.69
C PHE A 169 -8.06 -13.36 -20.64
N ASP A 170 -7.69 -12.20 -20.10
CA ASP A 170 -8.55 -11.47 -19.21
C ASP A 170 -9.76 -10.93 -19.99
N LEU A 171 -10.94 -11.20 -19.46
CA LEU A 171 -12.20 -10.78 -20.04
C LEU A 171 -12.27 -9.27 -20.23
N GLN A 172 -11.72 -8.51 -19.28
CA GLN A 172 -11.64 -7.06 -19.32
C GLN A 172 -10.72 -6.56 -20.45
N TYR A 173 -9.59 -7.21 -20.67
CA TYR A 173 -8.70 -6.90 -21.78
C TYR A 173 -9.34 -7.20 -23.13
N GLN A 174 -10.04 -8.32 -23.25
CA GLN A 174 -10.74 -8.71 -24.48
C GLN A 174 -11.91 -7.75 -24.79
N PHE A 175 -12.64 -7.28 -23.79
CA PHE A 175 -13.69 -6.28 -24.00
C PHE A 175 -13.11 -4.95 -24.45
N ARG A 176 -12.02 -4.49 -23.89
CA ARG A 176 -11.35 -3.25 -24.31
C ARG A 176 -10.73 -3.36 -25.71
N GLN A 177 -10.23 -4.53 -26.05
CA GLN A 177 -9.70 -4.79 -27.39
C GLN A 177 -10.81 -4.83 -28.45
N ASN A 178 -11.97 -5.39 -28.13
CA ASN A 178 -13.14 -5.38 -28.98
C ASN A 178 -13.69 -3.95 -29.18
N ASP A 179 -13.60 -3.11 -28.16
CA ASP A 179 -13.96 -1.70 -28.20
C ASP A 179 -13.08 -0.89 -29.18
N LEU A 180 -11.77 -1.11 -29.15
CA LEU A 180 -10.83 -0.51 -30.10
C LEU A 180 -11.13 -0.92 -31.57
N TYR A 181 -11.64 -2.13 -31.78
CA TYR A 181 -11.96 -2.62 -33.13
C TYR A 181 -13.23 -1.97 -33.68
N ASN A 182 -14.18 -1.64 -32.83
CA ASN A 182 -15.44 -0.99 -33.22
C ASN A 182 -15.30 0.52 -33.47
N LEU A 183 -14.21 1.14 -33.04
CA LEU A 183 -13.98 2.58 -33.20
C LEU A 183 -13.77 3.01 -34.67
N MET A 184 -13.46 2.09 -35.55
CA MET A 184 -13.02 2.38 -36.92
C MET A 184 -14.14 2.62 -37.96
N GLY A 185 -15.41 2.61 -37.57
CA GLY A 185 -16.47 2.80 -38.58
C GLY A 185 -17.89 2.96 -38.07
N ALA A 186 -18.08 3.13 -36.76
CA ALA A 186 -19.39 3.15 -36.17
C ALA A 186 -19.96 4.56 -36.00
N ASP A 187 -21.25 4.70 -36.26
CA ASP A 187 -22.05 5.84 -35.85
C ASP A 187 -21.91 6.07 -34.35
N MET A 188 -21.76 7.32 -33.91
CA MET A 188 -21.49 7.68 -32.50
C MET A 188 -22.57 7.19 -31.53
N ILE A 189 -23.80 7.03 -32.02
CA ILE A 189 -24.92 6.48 -31.24
C ILE A 189 -24.72 4.99 -30.98
N TYR A 190 -24.30 4.24 -32.02
CA TYR A 190 -24.00 2.80 -31.87
C TYR A 190 -22.83 2.57 -30.95
N TYR A 191 -21.78 3.38 -31.04
CA TYR A 191 -20.63 3.34 -30.13
C TYR A 191 -21.04 3.56 -28.67
N SER A 192 -21.85 4.58 -28.39
CA SER A 192 -22.36 4.86 -27.05
C SER A 192 -23.21 3.71 -26.48
N MET A 193 -24.03 3.07 -27.31
CA MET A 193 -24.82 1.90 -26.91
C MET A 193 -23.94 0.70 -26.59
N VAL A 194 -22.93 0.43 -27.41
CA VAL A 194 -21.98 -0.67 -27.18
C VAL A 194 -21.18 -0.42 -25.89
N GLN A 195 -20.70 0.79 -25.66
CA GLN A 195 -20.00 1.18 -24.44
C GLN A 195 -20.86 0.95 -23.20
N SER A 196 -22.10 1.42 -23.22
CA SER A 196 -23.02 1.21 -22.11
C SER A 196 -23.30 -0.28 -21.84
N HIS A 197 -23.42 -1.08 -22.91
CA HIS A 197 -23.62 -2.52 -22.78
C HIS A 197 -22.38 -3.24 -22.23
N LEU A 198 -21.17 -2.87 -22.71
CA LEU A 198 -19.92 -3.43 -22.21
C LEU A 198 -19.70 -3.06 -20.74
N GLN A 199 -20.00 -1.84 -20.35
CA GLN A 199 -19.94 -1.42 -18.94
C GLN A 199 -20.89 -2.24 -18.06
N THR A 200 -22.11 -2.50 -18.52
CA THR A 200 -23.06 -3.36 -17.80
C THR A 200 -22.56 -4.81 -17.69
N LEU A 201 -21.94 -5.33 -18.73
CA LEU A 201 -21.33 -6.66 -18.70
C LEU A 201 -20.12 -6.71 -17.77
N GLU A 202 -19.31 -5.66 -17.77
CA GLU A 202 -18.15 -5.53 -16.85
C GLU A 202 -18.63 -5.53 -15.39
N GLU A 203 -19.66 -4.75 -15.06
CA GLU A 203 -20.26 -4.71 -13.71
C GLU A 203 -20.86 -6.06 -13.28
N LEU A 204 -21.43 -6.83 -14.21
CA LEU A 204 -22.05 -8.14 -13.91
C LEU A 204 -21.04 -9.28 -13.80
N LEU A 205 -19.96 -9.23 -14.59
CA LEU A 205 -18.99 -10.32 -14.70
C LEU A 205 -17.72 -10.09 -13.90
N ILE A 206 -17.34 -8.83 -13.71
CA ILE A 206 -16.14 -8.42 -12.99
C ILE A 206 -16.61 -7.61 -11.78
N SER A 207 -16.81 -8.27 -10.65
CA SER A 207 -17.13 -7.56 -9.42
C SER A 207 -15.91 -6.82 -8.92
N ASP A 208 -16.03 -5.52 -8.71
CA ASP A 208 -15.02 -4.73 -8.02
C ASP A 208 -14.84 -5.27 -6.59
N ARG A 209 -13.59 -5.46 -6.21
CA ARG A 209 -13.28 -5.89 -4.85
C ARG A 209 -13.61 -4.77 -3.89
N GLN A 210 -14.36 -5.07 -2.86
CA GLN A 210 -14.66 -4.10 -1.82
C GLN A 210 -13.42 -3.83 -1.00
N ILE A 211 -13.18 -2.54 -0.76
CA ILE A 211 -12.06 -2.06 0.04
C ILE A 211 -12.58 -1.29 1.25
N ARG A 212 -11.88 -1.43 2.37
CA ARG A 212 -12.12 -0.64 3.59
C ARG A 212 -10.83 0.03 3.98
N TRP A 213 -10.85 1.35 4.05
CA TRP A 213 -9.72 2.17 4.42
C TRP A 213 -10.01 3.02 5.64
N ASN A 214 -9.04 3.13 6.54
CA ASN A 214 -9.11 4.04 7.67
C ASN A 214 -7.75 4.73 7.87
N ARG A 215 -7.72 6.04 7.63
CA ARG A 215 -6.54 6.89 7.75
C ARG A 215 -5.87 6.82 9.13
N LYS A 216 -6.65 6.63 10.21
CA LYS A 216 -6.10 6.61 11.57
C LYS A 216 -5.41 5.30 11.95
N THR A 217 -5.69 4.23 11.23
CA THR A 217 -5.07 2.92 11.45
C THR A 217 -4.04 2.57 10.38
N ASP A 218 -3.96 3.36 9.30
CA ASP A 218 -3.06 3.15 8.14
C ASP A 218 -3.18 1.75 7.53
N ARG A 219 -4.39 1.18 7.56
CA ARG A 219 -4.65 -0.18 7.13
C ARG A 219 -5.69 -0.21 6.02
N LEU A 220 -5.29 -0.82 4.90
CA LEU A 220 -6.19 -1.14 3.80
C LEU A 220 -6.65 -2.58 3.92
N TYR A 221 -7.93 -2.80 4.12
CA TYR A 221 -8.56 -4.11 4.09
C TYR A 221 -9.15 -4.33 2.71
N ILE A 222 -8.90 -5.52 2.17
CA ILE A 222 -9.47 -5.98 0.90
C ILE A 222 -10.36 -7.16 1.22
N ASP A 223 -11.65 -7.04 0.94
CA ASP A 223 -12.62 -8.10 1.24
C ASP A 223 -12.57 -9.15 0.13
N THR A 224 -11.64 -10.07 0.27
CA THR A 224 -11.41 -11.20 -0.65
C THR A 224 -10.86 -12.40 0.13
N ASP A 225 -10.92 -13.57 -0.49
CA ASP A 225 -10.20 -14.74 0.01
C ASP A 225 -8.70 -14.58 -0.29
N TRP A 226 -7.92 -14.16 0.71
CA TRP A 226 -6.50 -13.83 0.57
C TRP A 226 -5.69 -15.03 0.06
N ASP A 227 -5.98 -16.22 0.58
CA ASP A 227 -5.20 -17.42 0.30
C ASP A 227 -5.36 -17.91 -1.16
N LYS A 228 -6.50 -17.53 -1.80
CA LYS A 228 -6.75 -17.86 -3.22
C LYS A 228 -6.40 -16.72 -4.17
N THR A 229 -6.40 -15.48 -3.66
CA THR A 229 -6.31 -14.28 -4.50
C THR A 229 -4.88 -13.78 -4.61
N PHE A 230 -4.12 -13.88 -3.54
CA PHE A 230 -2.76 -13.34 -3.47
C PHE A 230 -1.74 -14.42 -3.18
N ASN A 231 -0.54 -14.21 -3.70
CA ASN A 231 0.65 -14.97 -3.30
C ASN A 231 1.69 -13.99 -2.73
N PRO A 232 2.52 -14.44 -1.78
CA PRO A 232 3.65 -13.65 -1.35
C PRO A 232 4.53 -13.22 -2.52
N GLY A 233 4.75 -11.92 -2.64
CA GLY A 233 5.49 -11.33 -3.75
C GLY A 233 4.64 -10.70 -4.85
N ASP A 234 3.33 -10.90 -4.85
CA ASP A 234 2.41 -10.23 -5.76
C ASP A 234 2.34 -8.73 -5.45
N TYR A 235 2.01 -7.94 -6.45
CA TYR A 235 1.87 -6.49 -6.29
C TYR A 235 0.40 -6.10 -6.33
N VAL A 236 0.03 -5.25 -5.39
CA VAL A 236 -1.26 -4.55 -5.38
C VAL A 236 -1.00 -3.08 -5.68
N ILE A 237 -1.75 -2.53 -6.63
CA ILE A 237 -1.70 -1.11 -6.94
C ILE A 237 -3.06 -0.51 -6.61
N ALA A 238 -3.02 0.53 -5.79
CA ALA A 238 -4.19 1.29 -5.39
C ALA A 238 -4.09 2.72 -5.92
N GLU A 239 -5.19 3.24 -6.43
CA GLU A 239 -5.34 4.66 -6.70
C GLU A 239 -5.73 5.36 -5.41
N ALA A 240 -4.94 6.36 -5.02
CA ALA A 240 -5.06 7.02 -3.75
C ALA A 240 -4.88 8.54 -3.85
N TYR A 241 -5.30 9.25 -2.81
CA TYR A 241 -4.98 10.64 -2.60
C TYR A 241 -3.89 10.75 -1.54
N ALA A 242 -2.75 11.33 -1.92
CA ALA A 242 -1.65 11.64 -1.02
C ALA A 242 -1.71 13.11 -0.59
N ILE A 243 -1.33 13.40 0.64
CA ILE A 243 -1.16 14.75 1.14
C ILE A 243 0.09 15.35 0.49
N LEU A 244 0.01 16.58 0.04
CA LEU A 244 1.17 17.33 -0.41
C LEU A 244 2.01 17.75 0.81
N ASP A 245 3.25 17.27 0.83
CA ASP A 245 4.22 17.63 1.85
C ASP A 245 4.89 18.97 1.49
N PRO A 246 4.76 20.03 2.30
CA PRO A 246 5.38 21.31 2.03
C PRO A 246 6.93 21.27 1.99
N GLU A 247 7.56 20.27 2.61
CA GLU A 247 9.01 20.09 2.55
C GLU A 247 9.48 19.61 1.16
N GLN A 248 8.65 18.84 0.47
CA GLN A 248 8.92 18.39 -0.90
C GLN A 248 8.42 19.40 -1.94
N TYR A 249 7.26 20.00 -1.69
CA TYR A 249 6.58 20.95 -2.59
C TYR A 249 6.56 22.33 -1.98
N THR A 250 7.69 23.04 -2.07
CA THR A 250 7.89 24.34 -1.42
C THR A 250 6.95 25.43 -1.91
N GLU A 251 6.33 25.26 -3.09
CA GLU A 251 5.33 26.19 -3.64
C GLU A 251 4.06 26.28 -2.78
N VAL A 252 3.80 25.29 -1.93
CA VAL A 252 2.69 25.30 -0.97
C VAL A 252 2.76 26.51 -0.03
N TYR A 253 3.97 26.93 0.35
CA TYR A 253 4.15 28.13 1.22
C TYR A 253 3.73 29.43 0.56
N ASP A 254 3.65 29.48 -0.77
CA ASP A 254 3.19 30.67 -1.51
C ASP A 254 1.69 30.65 -1.78
N ASP A 255 0.97 29.62 -1.38
CA ASP A 255 -0.47 29.51 -1.59
C ASP A 255 -1.24 30.63 -0.88
N MET A 256 -2.22 31.20 -1.58
CA MET A 256 -3.00 32.33 -1.07
C MET A 256 -3.90 31.96 0.09
N TRP A 257 -4.38 30.73 0.14
CA TRP A 257 -5.23 30.22 1.22
C TRP A 257 -4.43 30.02 2.49
N LEU A 258 -3.24 29.46 2.37
CA LEU A 258 -2.34 29.24 3.51
C LEU A 258 -1.86 30.56 4.11
N LYS A 259 -1.71 31.63 3.30
CA LYS A 259 -1.31 32.95 3.76
C LYS A 259 -2.40 33.79 4.41
N LYS A 260 -3.65 33.31 4.41
CA LYS A 260 -4.79 34.03 5.03
C LYS A 260 -5.08 33.57 6.44
#